data_a67463643295e6a08756f2b67d26b258
#
_entry.id   a67463643295e6a08756f2b67d26b258
#
_cell.length_a   1.000
_cell.length_b   1.000
_cell.length_c   1.000
_cell.angle_alpha   90.00
_cell.angle_beta   90.00
_cell.angle_gamma   90.00
#
_symmetry.space_group_name_H-M   'P 1'
#
loop_
_entity.id
_entity.type
_entity.pdbx_description
1 polymer ?
#
loop_
_entity_poly.entity_id
_entity_poly.type
_entity_poly.pdbx_seq_one_letter_code
_entity_poly.pdbx_strand_id
1 'polypeptide(L)'
;MPDGRVRICGWTDGTIGNLIEQDLDEIWKGEKAEIQRDAIRNGSFAFCRKTSCPFLENDTLPDLDEEEFDRKTVTSDAPVDFSVACDYVCNHSCPSCREKVFVGDSKYTENVNIMIDKLLPYLDKADYVLTDGNGDAFASPSIMRMMQEIRFARKESRFGIETNGVLFDEEHWEKIKHLGEHNLTVTVTPNSFVPSTYKYLNGGHDTYDKMIHNLYFIKQLREQELVNEYNISIVVQDRNFMEVPEFAKRCIEDFGADQVVIKPLYH
;
A
#
# COMPACT_ATOMS: atom_id res chain seq x y z
N MET A 1 3.58 -4.15 -9.80
CA MET A 1 4.77 -3.37 -10.26
C MET A 1 4.38 -2.59 -11.49
N PRO A 2 4.86 -1.36 -11.70
CA PRO A 2 4.49 -0.52 -12.86
C PRO A 2 4.87 -1.08 -14.23
N ASP A 3 5.77 -2.04 -14.26
CA ASP A 3 6.17 -2.80 -15.46
C ASP A 3 5.34 -4.07 -15.68
N GLY A 4 4.22 -4.23 -14.99
CA GLY A 4 3.31 -5.36 -15.10
C GLY A 4 3.69 -6.59 -14.28
N ARG A 5 4.89 -6.64 -13.69
CA ARG A 5 5.35 -7.82 -12.94
C ARG A 5 4.47 -8.11 -11.73
N VAL A 6 4.08 -9.37 -11.59
CA VAL A 6 3.29 -9.87 -10.46
C VAL A 6 4.18 -10.74 -9.55
N ARG A 7 4.00 -10.59 -8.24
CA ARG A 7 4.63 -11.41 -7.20
C ARG A 7 3.56 -12.04 -6.32
N ILE A 8 3.84 -13.17 -5.73
CA ILE A 8 2.94 -13.80 -4.73
C ILE A 8 2.91 -12.97 -3.44
N CYS A 9 4.05 -12.38 -3.07
CA CYS A 9 4.20 -11.60 -1.85
C CYS A 9 5.19 -10.46 -2.08
N GLY A 10 5.03 -9.34 -1.38
CA GLY A 10 5.94 -8.19 -1.44
C GLY A 10 7.39 -8.53 -1.05
N TRP A 11 7.57 -9.57 -0.24
CA TRP A 11 8.87 -10.03 0.28
C TRP A 11 9.50 -11.17 -0.56
N THR A 12 8.99 -11.45 -1.77
CA THR A 12 9.61 -12.42 -2.68
C THR A 12 10.45 -11.72 -3.75
N ASP A 13 11.55 -12.37 -4.18
CA ASP A 13 12.37 -11.88 -5.28
C ASP A 13 11.85 -12.33 -6.65
N GLY A 14 11.16 -13.47 -6.70
CA GLY A 14 10.62 -14.04 -7.92
C GLY A 14 9.35 -13.34 -8.40
N THR A 15 9.22 -13.17 -9.71
CA THR A 15 7.96 -12.80 -10.37
C THR A 15 7.27 -14.05 -10.91
N ILE A 16 5.94 -14.08 -10.82
CA ILE A 16 5.13 -15.19 -11.32
C ILE A 16 4.53 -14.93 -12.70
N GLY A 17 4.51 -13.69 -13.17
CA GLY A 17 4.02 -13.31 -14.49
C GLY A 17 4.02 -11.80 -14.71
N ASN A 18 3.37 -11.37 -15.80
CA ASN A 18 3.22 -9.98 -16.20
C ASN A 18 1.80 -9.67 -16.65
N LEU A 19 1.10 -8.78 -15.93
CA LEU A 19 -0.29 -8.40 -16.20
C LEU A 19 -0.48 -7.63 -17.52
N ILE A 20 0.55 -6.99 -18.06
CA ILE A 20 0.45 -6.34 -19.37
C ILE A 20 0.30 -7.40 -20.48
N GLU A 21 0.97 -8.54 -20.32
CA GLU A 21 1.08 -9.60 -21.31
C GLU A 21 0.07 -10.75 -21.10
N GLN A 22 -0.30 -11.02 -19.86
CA GLN A 22 -1.09 -12.19 -19.44
C GLN A 22 -2.31 -11.78 -18.64
N ASP A 23 -3.29 -12.67 -18.52
CA ASP A 23 -4.41 -12.51 -17.60
C ASP A 23 -4.05 -13.04 -16.19
N LEU A 24 -4.73 -12.52 -15.17
CA LEU A 24 -4.41 -12.88 -13.78
C LEU A 24 -4.60 -14.37 -13.49
N ASP A 25 -5.62 -15.00 -14.09
CA ASP A 25 -5.85 -16.45 -13.92
C ASP A 25 -4.70 -17.30 -14.47
N GLU A 26 -4.15 -16.93 -15.65
CA GLU A 26 -2.99 -17.59 -16.23
C GLU A 26 -1.76 -17.44 -15.35
N ILE A 27 -1.56 -16.23 -14.79
CA ILE A 27 -0.45 -15.94 -13.88
C ILE A 27 -0.60 -16.75 -12.58
N TRP A 28 -1.80 -16.70 -11.96
CA TRP A 28 -2.05 -17.30 -10.66
C TRP A 28 -2.00 -18.83 -10.69
N LYS A 29 -2.52 -19.45 -11.78
CA LYS A 29 -2.53 -20.91 -11.98
C LYS A 29 -1.28 -21.42 -12.71
N GLY A 30 -0.37 -20.52 -13.09
CA GLY A 30 0.82 -20.84 -13.85
C GLY A 30 1.89 -21.60 -13.04
N GLU A 31 2.76 -22.32 -13.74
CA GLU A 31 3.84 -23.12 -13.17
C GLU A 31 4.76 -22.30 -12.23
N LYS A 32 5.10 -21.06 -12.60
CA LYS A 32 5.94 -20.19 -11.77
C LYS A 32 5.32 -19.87 -10.41
N ALA A 33 4.00 -19.69 -10.38
CA ALA A 33 3.27 -19.43 -9.14
C ALA A 33 3.26 -20.68 -8.26
N GLU A 34 3.07 -21.86 -8.86
CA GLU A 34 3.06 -23.13 -8.12
C GLU A 34 4.43 -23.47 -7.54
N ILE A 35 5.51 -23.31 -8.30
CA ILE A 35 6.89 -23.50 -7.80
C ILE A 35 7.15 -22.61 -6.57
N GLN A 36 6.70 -21.33 -6.59
CA GLN A 36 6.90 -20.43 -5.43
C GLN A 36 6.03 -20.83 -4.24
N ARG A 37 4.78 -21.28 -4.46
CA ARG A 37 3.92 -21.80 -3.39
C ARG A 37 4.50 -23.06 -2.77
N ASP A 38 5.03 -23.97 -3.58
CA ASP A 38 5.68 -25.21 -3.09
C ASP A 38 6.92 -24.89 -2.24
N ALA A 39 7.69 -23.85 -2.60
CA ALA A 39 8.82 -23.41 -1.79
C ALA A 39 8.40 -22.84 -0.42
N ILE A 40 7.18 -22.34 -0.30
CA ILE A 40 6.61 -21.90 0.99
C ILE A 40 6.09 -23.13 1.77
N ARG A 41 5.32 -24.02 1.12
CA ARG A 41 4.74 -25.22 1.74
C ARG A 41 5.80 -26.17 2.28
N ASN A 42 6.92 -26.35 1.58
CA ASN A 42 8.00 -27.24 2.02
C ASN A 42 8.98 -26.59 3.01
N GLY A 43 8.73 -25.35 3.44
CA GLY A 43 9.55 -24.63 4.41
C GLY A 43 10.91 -24.15 3.90
N SER A 44 11.22 -24.30 2.60
CA SER A 44 12.52 -23.83 2.07
C SER A 44 12.59 -22.31 1.95
N PHE A 45 11.46 -21.65 1.69
CA PHE A 45 11.37 -20.19 1.45
C PHE A 45 12.40 -19.70 0.43
N ALA A 46 12.65 -20.51 -0.61
CA ALA A 46 13.75 -20.30 -1.56
C ALA A 46 13.65 -18.98 -2.33
N PHE A 47 12.43 -18.46 -2.52
CA PHE A 47 12.18 -17.20 -3.21
C PHE A 47 11.95 -16.02 -2.25
N CYS A 48 12.02 -16.21 -0.95
CA CYS A 48 11.76 -15.18 0.05
C CYS A 48 13.05 -14.42 0.41
N ARG A 49 12.92 -13.10 0.59
CA ARG A 49 13.96 -12.24 1.14
C ARG A 49 14.04 -12.44 2.65
N LYS A 50 14.79 -13.43 3.09
CA LYS A 50 14.84 -13.88 4.48
C LYS A 50 15.29 -12.78 5.46
N THR A 51 16.13 -11.85 5.01
CA THR A 51 16.64 -10.72 5.80
C THR A 51 15.78 -9.46 5.75
N SER A 52 14.70 -9.46 4.96
CA SER A 52 13.78 -8.32 4.82
C SER A 52 12.34 -8.71 5.14
N CYS A 53 12.02 -10.01 5.09
CA CYS A 53 10.71 -10.50 5.50
C CYS A 53 10.61 -10.47 7.03
N PRO A 54 9.71 -9.65 7.63
CA PRO A 54 9.67 -9.50 9.09
C PRO A 54 9.35 -10.80 9.82
N PHE A 55 8.65 -11.74 9.18
CA PHE A 55 8.33 -13.03 9.77
C PHE A 55 9.53 -13.97 9.79
N LEU A 56 10.32 -14.01 8.72
CA LEU A 56 11.50 -14.87 8.63
C LEU A 56 12.71 -14.29 9.37
N GLU A 57 12.90 -12.96 9.29
CA GLU A 57 13.99 -12.28 9.99
C GLU A 57 13.87 -12.39 11.51
N ASN A 58 12.64 -12.28 12.03
CA ASN A 58 12.38 -12.30 13.47
C ASN A 58 11.94 -13.68 14.00
N ASP A 59 11.93 -14.71 13.15
CA ASP A 59 11.48 -16.06 13.50
C ASP A 59 10.09 -16.08 14.16
N THR A 60 9.14 -15.36 13.53
CA THR A 60 7.77 -15.18 14.04
C THR A 60 6.72 -15.89 13.18
N LEU A 61 7.14 -16.85 12.35
CA LEU A 61 6.18 -17.71 11.67
C LEU A 61 5.41 -18.53 12.71
N PRO A 62 4.09 -18.70 12.55
CA PRO A 62 3.32 -19.52 13.46
C PRO A 62 3.71 -20.99 13.37
N ASP A 63 3.82 -21.66 14.52
CA ASP A 63 3.85 -23.13 14.57
C ASP A 63 2.42 -23.63 14.29
N LEU A 64 2.24 -24.29 13.17
CA LEU A 64 0.97 -24.89 12.76
C LEU A 64 1.04 -26.39 12.96
N ASP A 65 -0.03 -26.98 13.52
CA ASP A 65 -0.21 -28.42 13.41
C ASP A 65 -0.57 -28.83 11.96
N GLU A 66 -0.53 -30.13 11.67
CA GLU A 66 -0.71 -30.65 10.31
C GLU A 66 -2.08 -30.25 9.72
N GLU A 67 -3.15 -30.34 10.52
CA GLU A 67 -4.50 -29.99 10.07
C GLU A 67 -4.64 -28.48 9.78
N GLU A 68 -4.08 -27.64 10.64
CA GLU A 68 -4.09 -26.19 10.46
C GLU A 68 -3.21 -25.77 9.29
N PHE A 69 -2.05 -26.42 9.12
CA PHE A 69 -1.17 -26.20 7.99
C PHE A 69 -1.89 -26.52 6.67
N ASP A 70 -2.50 -27.70 6.55
CA ASP A 70 -3.23 -28.11 5.36
C ASP A 70 -4.36 -27.15 5.02
N ARG A 71 -5.15 -26.75 6.03
CA ARG A 71 -6.22 -25.78 5.85
C ARG A 71 -5.73 -24.41 5.35
N LYS A 72 -4.60 -23.92 5.88
CA LYS A 72 -4.04 -22.60 5.51
C LYS A 72 -3.26 -22.62 4.20
N THR A 73 -2.83 -23.77 3.73
CA THR A 73 -2.07 -23.89 2.48
C THR A 73 -2.92 -24.23 1.27
N VAL A 74 -4.24 -24.38 1.44
CA VAL A 74 -5.17 -24.53 0.30
C VAL A 74 -5.07 -23.27 -0.57
N THR A 75 -4.71 -23.49 -1.83
CA THR A 75 -4.68 -22.40 -2.81
C THR A 75 -6.09 -22.11 -3.31
N SER A 76 -6.55 -20.88 -3.16
CA SER A 76 -7.82 -20.42 -3.76
C SER A 76 -7.70 -20.36 -5.28
N ASP A 77 -8.84 -20.45 -5.99
CA ASP A 77 -8.91 -20.33 -7.46
C ASP A 77 -8.39 -18.99 -7.99
N ALA A 78 -8.41 -17.95 -7.17
CA ALA A 78 -7.89 -16.62 -7.44
C ALA A 78 -7.29 -16.02 -6.17
N PRO A 79 -6.38 -15.03 -6.25
CA PRO A 79 -5.91 -14.29 -5.09
C PRO A 79 -7.08 -13.56 -4.41
N VAL A 80 -7.02 -13.45 -3.09
CA VAL A 80 -8.02 -12.75 -2.27
C VAL A 80 -7.44 -11.52 -1.57
N ASP A 81 -6.12 -11.42 -1.49
CA ASP A 81 -5.38 -10.26 -0.96
C ASP A 81 -4.53 -9.64 -2.06
N PHE A 82 -4.66 -8.33 -2.22
CA PHE A 82 -3.97 -7.57 -3.26
C PHE A 82 -3.22 -6.37 -2.69
N SER A 83 -1.93 -6.27 -3.02
CA SER A 83 -1.16 -5.03 -2.90
C SER A 83 -0.98 -4.43 -4.31
N VAL A 84 -1.69 -3.35 -4.58
CA VAL A 84 -1.72 -2.69 -5.89
C VAL A 84 -0.71 -1.56 -5.92
N ALA A 85 0.51 -1.88 -6.33
CA ALA A 85 1.66 -0.98 -6.44
C ALA A 85 2.07 -0.81 -7.91
N CYS A 86 1.10 -0.53 -8.79
CA CYS A 86 1.29 -0.55 -10.24
C CYS A 86 1.54 0.83 -10.87
N ASP A 87 1.63 1.90 -10.07
CA ASP A 87 1.88 3.25 -10.59
C ASP A 87 2.98 3.98 -9.78
N TYR A 88 3.86 4.70 -10.48
CA TYR A 88 4.91 5.55 -9.88
C TYR A 88 4.50 7.02 -9.77
N VAL A 89 3.34 7.42 -10.28
CA VAL A 89 2.89 8.82 -10.24
C VAL A 89 2.75 9.27 -8.79
N CYS A 90 3.42 10.37 -8.45
CA CYS A 90 3.43 10.95 -7.12
C CYS A 90 3.61 12.47 -7.24
N ASN A 91 2.96 13.22 -6.36
CA ASN A 91 3.07 14.68 -6.27
C ASN A 91 4.32 15.16 -5.51
N HIS A 92 5.13 14.25 -4.96
CA HIS A 92 6.39 14.53 -4.27
C HIS A 92 7.60 13.91 -4.99
N SER A 93 8.80 14.43 -4.66
CA SER A 93 10.10 13.91 -5.08
C SER A 93 11.01 13.70 -3.87
N CYS A 94 10.53 12.92 -2.90
CA CYS A 94 11.28 12.62 -1.67
C CYS A 94 12.68 12.07 -2.01
N PRO A 95 13.78 12.65 -1.46
CA PRO A 95 15.14 12.23 -1.77
C PRO A 95 15.43 10.75 -1.46
N SER A 96 14.72 10.17 -0.49
CA SER A 96 14.79 8.74 -0.15
C SER A 96 14.06 7.82 -1.13
N CYS A 97 13.27 8.37 -2.06
CA CYS A 97 12.42 7.59 -2.96
C CYS A 97 12.76 7.83 -4.44
N ARG A 98 12.95 9.10 -4.85
CA ARG A 98 13.12 9.47 -6.27
C ARG A 98 13.80 10.83 -6.42
N GLU A 99 14.50 11.02 -7.54
CA GLU A 99 15.21 12.28 -7.81
C GLU A 99 14.29 13.42 -8.28
N LYS A 100 13.17 13.10 -8.90
CA LYS A 100 12.21 14.08 -9.46
C LYS A 100 10.77 13.55 -9.40
N VAL A 101 9.82 14.47 -9.46
CA VAL A 101 8.39 14.11 -9.64
C VAL A 101 8.27 13.26 -10.91
N PHE A 102 7.61 12.12 -10.77
CA PHE A 102 7.35 11.22 -11.89
C PHE A 102 5.95 11.50 -12.46
N VAL A 103 5.91 11.78 -13.75
CA VAL A 103 4.68 11.92 -14.53
C VAL A 103 4.78 10.93 -15.68
N GLY A 104 3.88 9.94 -15.73
CA GLY A 104 3.86 8.94 -16.79
C GLY A 104 3.53 9.57 -18.14
N ASP A 105 4.14 9.08 -19.21
CA ASP A 105 3.71 9.38 -20.57
C ASP A 105 2.42 8.59 -20.92
N SER A 106 1.88 8.81 -22.13
CA SER A 106 0.65 8.16 -22.57
C SER A 106 0.76 6.64 -22.62
N LYS A 107 1.92 6.10 -23.01
CA LYS A 107 2.14 4.64 -23.06
C LYS A 107 2.22 4.03 -21.68
N TYR A 108 2.90 4.71 -20.76
CA TYR A 108 2.95 4.31 -19.37
C TYR A 108 1.55 4.27 -18.75
N THR A 109 0.76 5.35 -18.93
CA THR A 109 -0.60 5.44 -18.41
C THR A 109 -1.52 4.37 -19.01
N GLU A 110 -1.39 4.08 -20.31
CA GLU A 110 -2.11 2.99 -20.99
C GLU A 110 -1.77 1.64 -20.33
N ASN A 111 -0.51 1.34 -20.09
CA ASN A 111 -0.09 0.10 -19.43
C ASN A 111 -0.67 -0.04 -18.01
N VAL A 112 -0.65 1.05 -17.23
CA VAL A 112 -1.25 1.05 -15.87
C VAL A 112 -2.75 0.79 -15.96
N ASN A 113 -3.46 1.42 -16.91
CA ASN A 113 -4.87 1.19 -17.11
C ASN A 113 -5.20 -0.25 -17.54
N ILE A 114 -4.40 -0.85 -18.43
CA ILE A 114 -4.55 -2.27 -18.80
C ILE A 114 -4.45 -3.18 -17.55
N MET A 115 -3.49 -2.92 -16.67
CA MET A 115 -3.35 -3.70 -15.43
C MET A 115 -4.56 -3.54 -14.52
N ILE A 116 -5.05 -2.31 -14.34
CA ILE A 116 -6.22 -2.04 -13.51
C ILE A 116 -7.47 -2.71 -14.09
N ASP A 117 -7.70 -2.62 -15.39
CA ASP A 117 -8.86 -3.25 -16.06
C ASP A 117 -8.86 -4.77 -15.87
N LYS A 118 -7.67 -5.39 -15.90
CA LYS A 118 -7.52 -6.83 -15.64
C LYS A 118 -7.69 -7.19 -14.17
N LEU A 119 -7.40 -6.28 -13.24
CA LEU A 119 -7.51 -6.52 -11.80
C LEU A 119 -8.93 -6.31 -11.27
N LEU A 120 -9.67 -5.29 -11.73
CA LEU A 120 -10.97 -4.89 -11.17
C LEU A 120 -11.94 -6.05 -10.94
N PRO A 121 -12.14 -7.03 -11.84
CA PRO A 121 -13.05 -8.15 -11.60
C PRO A 121 -12.68 -9.05 -10.43
N TYR A 122 -11.41 -9.02 -10.02
CA TYR A 122 -10.89 -9.77 -8.86
C TYR A 122 -10.92 -8.94 -7.60
N LEU A 123 -10.62 -7.63 -7.70
CA LEU A 123 -10.63 -6.70 -6.57
C LEU A 123 -12.03 -6.62 -5.94
N ASP A 124 -13.10 -6.67 -6.73
CA ASP A 124 -14.47 -6.68 -6.23
C ASP A 124 -14.78 -7.90 -5.33
N LYS A 125 -14.06 -9.00 -5.52
CA LYS A 125 -14.21 -10.25 -4.78
C LYS A 125 -13.14 -10.43 -3.67
N ALA A 126 -12.21 -9.50 -3.57
CA ALA A 126 -11.10 -9.58 -2.64
C ALA A 126 -11.54 -9.48 -1.17
N ASP A 127 -10.76 -10.10 -0.28
CA ASP A 127 -10.84 -9.91 1.15
C ASP A 127 -10.12 -8.64 1.58
N TYR A 128 -9.03 -8.32 0.90
CA TYR A 128 -8.22 -7.14 1.18
C TYR A 128 -7.60 -6.56 -0.10
N VAL A 129 -7.71 -5.25 -0.27
CA VAL A 129 -7.02 -4.49 -1.30
C VAL A 129 -6.25 -3.35 -0.65
N LEU A 130 -4.95 -3.31 -0.88
CA LEU A 130 -4.07 -2.22 -0.43
C LEU A 130 -3.56 -1.44 -1.64
N THR A 131 -3.77 -0.13 -1.66
CA THR A 131 -3.03 0.77 -2.56
C THR A 131 -1.71 1.14 -1.89
N ASP A 132 -0.62 0.68 -2.46
CA ASP A 132 0.69 0.63 -1.81
C ASP A 132 1.76 1.41 -2.62
N GLY A 133 2.58 2.08 -1.95
CA GLY A 133 3.93 2.57 -1.85
C GLY A 133 4.79 2.90 -3.06
N ASN A 134 4.46 2.66 -4.31
CA ASN A 134 5.34 3.09 -5.41
C ASN A 134 5.12 4.55 -5.84
N GLY A 135 3.89 5.03 -5.74
CA GLY A 135 3.45 6.39 -6.02
C GLY A 135 2.66 6.97 -4.86
N ASP A 136 1.70 7.81 -5.18
CA ASP A 136 0.67 8.27 -4.26
C ASP A 136 -0.69 7.98 -4.88
N ALA A 137 -1.58 7.33 -4.13
CA ALA A 137 -2.87 6.86 -4.63
C ALA A 137 -3.72 8.00 -5.21
N PHE A 138 -3.67 9.18 -4.61
CA PHE A 138 -4.45 10.35 -5.03
C PHE A 138 -3.79 11.16 -6.14
N ALA A 139 -2.47 11.04 -6.32
CA ALA A 139 -1.75 11.68 -7.41
C ALA A 139 -1.88 10.92 -8.74
N SER A 140 -2.19 9.63 -8.69
CA SER A 140 -2.36 8.77 -9.86
C SER A 140 -3.82 8.81 -10.36
N PRO A 141 -4.09 9.32 -11.59
CA PRO A 141 -5.42 9.25 -12.17
C PRO A 141 -5.93 7.82 -12.34
N SER A 142 -5.03 6.89 -12.64
CA SER A 142 -5.37 5.47 -12.84
C SER A 142 -5.76 4.78 -11.53
N ILE A 143 -5.01 5.01 -10.44
CA ILE A 143 -5.35 4.47 -9.12
C ILE A 143 -6.63 5.13 -8.59
N MET A 144 -6.80 6.45 -8.78
CA MET A 144 -8.05 7.14 -8.46
C MET A 144 -9.25 6.54 -9.19
N ARG A 145 -9.11 6.23 -10.49
CA ARG A 145 -10.15 5.52 -11.25
C ARG A 145 -10.45 4.16 -10.63
N MET A 146 -9.45 3.36 -10.32
CA MET A 146 -9.63 2.07 -9.64
C MET A 146 -10.41 2.23 -8.32
N MET A 147 -10.00 3.16 -7.47
CA MET A 147 -10.69 3.42 -6.20
C MET A 147 -12.15 3.89 -6.39
N GLN A 148 -12.44 4.60 -7.47
CA GLN A 148 -13.80 5.02 -7.82
C GLN A 148 -14.66 3.88 -8.35
N GLU A 149 -14.06 2.93 -9.06
CA GLU A 149 -14.78 1.85 -9.77
C GLU A 149 -14.97 0.59 -8.93
N ILE A 150 -14.07 0.29 -7.98
CA ILE A 150 -14.14 -0.92 -7.15
C ILE A 150 -15.46 -0.98 -6.37
N ARG A 151 -16.11 -2.16 -6.37
CA ARG A 151 -17.35 -2.44 -5.64
C ARG A 151 -17.22 -3.80 -4.97
N PHE A 152 -16.85 -3.79 -3.70
CA PHE A 152 -16.73 -5.03 -2.96
C PHE A 152 -18.04 -5.81 -2.88
N ALA A 153 -17.96 -7.09 -3.23
CA ALA A 153 -19.09 -7.99 -3.15
C ALA A 153 -19.45 -8.36 -1.69
N ARG A 154 -18.51 -8.20 -0.76
CA ARG A 154 -18.66 -8.54 0.66
C ARG A 154 -18.46 -7.30 1.53
N LYS A 155 -19.31 -7.15 2.54
CA LYS A 155 -19.24 -6.03 3.49
C LYS A 155 -17.95 -6.07 4.33
N GLU A 156 -17.47 -7.28 4.62
CA GLU A 156 -16.29 -7.54 5.44
C GLU A 156 -14.97 -7.28 4.71
N SER A 157 -15.01 -7.05 3.39
CA SER A 157 -13.83 -6.70 2.61
C SER A 157 -13.16 -5.44 3.18
N ARG A 158 -11.83 -5.44 3.12
CA ARG A 158 -11.00 -4.36 3.65
C ARG A 158 -10.32 -3.61 2.51
N PHE A 159 -10.22 -2.30 2.67
CA PHE A 159 -9.45 -1.46 1.77
C PHE A 159 -8.40 -0.66 2.54
N GLY A 160 -7.16 -0.70 2.09
CA GLY A 160 -6.06 0.07 2.65
C GLY A 160 -5.56 1.15 1.68
N ILE A 161 -5.34 2.35 2.19
CA ILE A 161 -4.75 3.45 1.44
C ILE A 161 -3.46 3.88 2.12
N GLU A 162 -2.33 3.81 1.39
CA GLU A 162 -1.09 4.48 1.78
C GLU A 162 -0.92 5.76 0.96
N THR A 163 -0.67 6.89 1.62
CA THR A 163 -0.55 8.22 0.99
C THR A 163 0.40 9.13 1.75
N ASN A 164 0.93 10.15 1.08
CA ASN A 164 1.63 11.26 1.73
C ASN A 164 0.68 12.28 2.39
N GLY A 165 -0.63 12.12 2.23
CA GLY A 165 -1.68 12.93 2.84
C GLY A 165 -2.00 14.25 2.16
N VAL A 166 -1.20 14.71 1.17
CA VAL A 166 -1.39 16.05 0.57
C VAL A 166 -2.67 16.15 -0.28
N LEU A 167 -3.06 15.05 -0.91
CA LEU A 167 -4.21 15.00 -1.80
C LEU A 167 -5.41 14.22 -1.22
N PHE A 168 -5.34 13.80 0.05
CA PHE A 168 -6.48 13.25 0.75
C PHE A 168 -7.36 14.39 1.31
N ASP A 169 -7.92 15.19 0.42
CA ASP A 169 -8.82 16.28 0.76
C ASP A 169 -10.29 15.91 0.52
N GLU A 170 -11.19 16.82 0.89
CA GLU A 170 -12.65 16.63 0.79
C GLU A 170 -13.09 16.32 -0.64
N GLU A 171 -12.45 16.94 -1.66
CA GLU A 171 -12.80 16.70 -3.06
C GLU A 171 -12.46 15.27 -3.49
N HIS A 172 -11.29 14.78 -3.11
CA HIS A 172 -10.88 13.40 -3.43
C HIS A 172 -11.68 12.38 -2.62
N TRP A 173 -11.96 12.68 -1.34
CA TRP A 173 -12.80 11.83 -0.50
C TRP A 173 -14.20 11.62 -1.10
N GLU A 174 -14.86 12.67 -1.56
CA GLU A 174 -16.19 12.56 -2.17
C GLU A 174 -16.24 11.55 -3.34
N LYS A 175 -15.14 11.38 -4.06
CA LYS A 175 -15.04 10.45 -5.19
C LYS A 175 -14.92 8.98 -4.77
N ILE A 176 -14.46 8.72 -3.55
CA ILE A 176 -14.17 7.37 -3.04
C ILE A 176 -14.91 7.02 -1.74
N LYS A 177 -15.80 7.87 -1.26
CA LYS A 177 -16.46 7.73 0.05
C LYS A 177 -17.22 6.42 0.25
N HIS A 178 -17.64 5.75 -0.84
CA HIS A 178 -18.25 4.42 -0.78
C HIS A 178 -17.30 3.36 -0.18
N LEU A 179 -15.97 3.57 -0.23
CA LEU A 179 -15.01 2.68 0.43
C LEU A 179 -15.13 2.73 1.96
N GLY A 180 -15.64 3.82 2.52
CA GLY A 180 -15.95 3.95 3.95
C GLY A 180 -17.14 3.09 4.42
N GLU A 181 -17.91 2.49 3.50
CA GLU A 181 -18.93 1.50 3.83
C GLU A 181 -18.35 0.12 4.16
N HIS A 182 -17.05 -0.06 3.93
CA HIS A 182 -16.25 -1.25 4.19
C HIS A 182 -15.21 -0.97 5.29
N ASN A 183 -14.35 -1.95 5.60
CA ASN A 183 -13.28 -1.75 6.58
C ASN A 183 -12.12 -0.96 5.95
N LEU A 184 -12.19 0.37 6.02
CA LEU A 184 -11.20 1.27 5.44
C LEU A 184 -10.09 1.60 6.43
N THR A 185 -8.84 1.29 6.05
CA THR A 185 -7.62 1.71 6.74
C THR A 185 -6.92 2.81 5.94
N VAL A 186 -6.58 3.91 6.58
CA VAL A 186 -5.79 4.99 5.98
C VAL A 186 -4.46 5.14 6.72
N THR A 187 -3.35 5.00 6.00
CA THR A 187 -2.01 5.22 6.52
C THR A 187 -1.39 6.44 5.82
N VAL A 188 -1.11 7.48 6.60
CA VAL A 188 -0.45 8.68 6.09
C VAL A 188 1.02 8.72 6.50
N THR A 189 1.92 9.08 5.56
CA THR A 189 3.36 9.15 5.81
C THR A 189 3.89 10.57 5.64
N PRO A 190 3.69 11.48 6.62
CA PRO A 190 4.18 12.86 6.55
C PRO A 190 5.70 12.97 6.75
N ASN A 191 6.34 12.01 7.42
CA ASN A 191 7.77 11.97 7.74
C ASN A 191 8.29 13.03 8.72
N SER A 192 7.58 14.13 8.96
CA SER A 192 7.93 15.17 9.95
C SER A 192 6.78 16.14 10.16
N PHE A 193 6.68 16.67 11.37
CA PHE A 193 5.80 17.79 11.71
C PHE A 193 6.58 19.10 11.98
N VAL A 194 7.87 19.12 11.66
CA VAL A 194 8.69 20.34 11.62
C VAL A 194 8.70 20.84 10.18
N PRO A 195 8.16 22.05 9.85
CA PRO A 195 7.96 22.50 8.48
C PRO A 195 9.21 22.45 7.59
N SER A 196 10.38 22.81 8.14
CA SER A 196 11.63 22.81 7.39
C SER A 196 12.13 21.38 7.09
N THR A 197 11.99 20.45 8.06
CA THR A 197 12.33 19.03 7.88
C THR A 197 11.37 18.38 6.90
N TYR A 198 10.06 18.59 7.06
CA TYR A 198 9.05 18.12 6.12
C TYR A 198 9.35 18.56 4.68
N LYS A 199 9.60 19.88 4.48
CA LYS A 199 9.93 20.42 3.16
C LYS A 199 11.17 19.77 2.54
N TYR A 200 12.20 19.52 3.33
CA TYR A 200 13.39 18.80 2.85
C TYR A 200 13.06 17.35 2.45
N LEU A 201 12.34 16.62 3.31
CA LEU A 201 12.06 15.20 3.13
C LEU A 201 11.07 14.91 1.98
N ASN A 202 10.25 15.89 1.59
CA ASN A 202 9.31 15.75 0.48
C ASN A 202 9.87 16.24 -0.88
N GLY A 203 11.15 16.62 -0.94
CA GLY A 203 11.79 17.10 -2.17
C GLY A 203 11.62 18.60 -2.41
N GLY A 204 11.36 19.39 -1.36
CA GLY A 204 11.27 20.85 -1.42
C GLY A 204 9.88 21.40 -1.73
N HIS A 205 8.87 20.54 -1.82
CA HIS A 205 7.49 20.95 -2.09
C HIS A 205 6.86 21.69 -0.90
N ASP A 206 6.12 22.76 -1.18
CA ASP A 206 5.48 23.61 -0.17
C ASP A 206 4.04 23.17 0.08
N THR A 207 3.89 22.01 0.70
CA THR A 207 2.61 21.30 0.90
C THR A 207 2.30 21.02 2.38
N TYR A 208 3.06 21.62 3.31
CA TYR A 208 2.96 21.35 4.74
C TYR A 208 1.56 21.65 5.28
N ASP A 209 1.06 22.87 5.05
CA ASP A 209 -0.24 23.30 5.61
C ASP A 209 -1.39 22.46 5.06
N LYS A 210 -1.33 22.10 3.77
CA LYS A 210 -2.33 21.23 3.15
C LYS A 210 -2.29 19.82 3.75
N MET A 211 -1.11 19.26 3.97
CA MET A 211 -0.95 17.97 4.63
C MET A 211 -1.51 17.99 6.05
N ILE A 212 -1.19 19.04 6.85
CA ILE A 212 -1.71 19.19 8.22
C ILE A 212 -3.25 19.32 8.22
N HIS A 213 -3.83 20.13 7.33
CA HIS A 213 -5.28 20.22 7.17
C HIS A 213 -5.91 18.85 6.91
N ASN A 214 -5.34 18.09 5.98
CA ASN A 214 -5.87 16.79 5.61
C ASN A 214 -5.73 15.74 6.73
N LEU A 215 -4.70 15.81 7.58
CA LEU A 215 -4.61 14.95 8.76
C LEU A 215 -5.78 15.18 9.73
N TYR A 216 -6.17 16.44 9.95
CA TYR A 216 -7.36 16.76 10.75
C TYR A 216 -8.65 16.32 10.05
N PHE A 217 -8.72 16.43 8.72
CA PHE A 217 -9.87 15.92 7.97
C PHE A 217 -10.01 14.40 8.11
N ILE A 218 -8.91 13.62 7.99
CA ILE A 218 -8.94 12.17 8.18
C ILE A 218 -9.35 11.82 9.62
N LYS A 219 -8.87 12.57 10.63
CA LYS A 219 -9.33 12.43 12.02
C LYS A 219 -10.85 12.57 12.13
N GLN A 220 -11.45 13.58 11.47
CA GLN A 220 -12.91 13.75 11.46
C GLN A 220 -13.63 12.56 10.82
N LEU A 221 -13.09 12.01 9.71
CA LEU A 221 -13.64 10.81 9.07
C LEU A 221 -13.53 9.60 9.99
N ARG A 222 -12.44 9.48 10.76
CA ARG A 222 -12.24 8.42 11.77
C ARG A 222 -13.25 8.55 12.91
N GLU A 223 -13.49 9.76 13.42
CA GLU A 223 -14.49 10.04 14.45
C GLU A 223 -15.93 9.77 13.99
N GLN A 224 -16.19 9.86 12.68
CA GLN A 224 -17.47 9.53 12.04
C GLN A 224 -17.57 8.04 11.65
N GLU A 225 -16.58 7.21 11.98
CA GLU A 225 -16.52 5.79 11.63
C GLU A 225 -16.51 5.50 10.11
N LEU A 226 -16.19 6.51 9.28
CA LEU A 226 -16.02 6.38 7.83
C LEU A 226 -14.62 5.88 7.46
N VAL A 227 -13.66 6.02 8.37
CA VAL A 227 -12.34 5.39 8.36
C VAL A 227 -12.28 4.50 9.61
N ASN A 228 -12.03 3.21 9.44
CA ASN A 228 -12.04 2.24 10.55
C ASN A 228 -10.71 2.18 11.30
N GLU A 229 -9.62 2.47 10.61
CA GLU A 229 -8.29 2.53 11.19
C GLU A 229 -7.49 3.66 10.54
N TYR A 230 -6.98 4.57 11.36
CA TYR A 230 -6.18 5.71 10.93
C TYR A 230 -4.77 5.62 11.49
N ASN A 231 -3.79 5.41 10.62
CA ASN A 231 -2.40 5.23 10.97
C ASN A 231 -1.56 6.39 10.44
N ILE A 232 -0.57 6.82 11.22
CA ILE A 232 0.44 7.78 10.77
C ILE A 232 1.81 7.12 10.84
N SER A 233 2.57 7.19 9.74
CA SER A 233 3.87 6.56 9.66
C SER A 233 5.00 7.57 9.44
N ILE A 234 6.19 7.20 9.90
CA ILE A 234 7.44 7.93 9.69
C ILE A 234 8.51 6.98 9.17
N VAL A 235 9.16 7.37 8.07
CA VAL A 235 10.41 6.74 7.62
C VAL A 235 11.57 7.47 8.26
N VAL A 236 12.25 6.82 9.18
CA VAL A 236 13.33 7.43 9.98
C VAL A 236 14.58 7.59 9.14
N GLN A 237 15.10 8.82 9.11
CA GLN A 237 16.27 9.26 8.36
C GLN A 237 17.11 10.21 9.21
N ASP A 238 18.33 10.54 8.76
CA ASP A 238 19.25 11.44 9.46
C ASP A 238 18.65 12.82 9.82
N ARG A 239 17.65 13.26 9.07
CA ARG A 239 17.04 14.59 9.25
C ARG A 239 15.90 14.59 10.28
N ASN A 240 15.26 13.44 10.52
CA ASN A 240 14.07 13.38 11.40
C ASN A 240 14.18 12.44 12.60
N PHE A 241 15.28 11.70 12.78
CA PHE A 241 15.35 10.70 13.85
C PHE A 241 15.18 11.30 15.25
N MET A 242 15.67 12.53 15.47
CA MET A 242 15.48 13.24 16.75
C MET A 242 14.04 13.73 16.97
N GLU A 243 13.24 13.81 15.93
CA GLU A 243 11.85 14.24 15.99
C GLU A 243 10.89 13.12 16.40
N VAL A 244 11.32 11.85 16.35
CA VAL A 244 10.47 10.66 16.53
C VAL A 244 9.64 10.71 17.81
N PRO A 245 10.16 11.08 19.01
CA PRO A 245 9.34 11.12 20.21
C PRO A 245 8.20 12.15 20.14
N GLU A 246 8.49 13.37 19.67
CA GLU A 246 7.48 14.43 19.52
C GLU A 246 6.53 14.13 18.36
N PHE A 247 7.04 13.54 17.28
CA PHE A 247 6.22 13.06 16.16
C PHE A 247 5.18 12.05 16.65
N ALA A 248 5.60 11.02 17.39
CA ALA A 248 4.69 9.99 17.90
C ALA A 248 3.64 10.58 18.85
N LYS A 249 4.05 11.51 19.74
CA LYS A 249 3.14 12.20 20.63
C LYS A 249 2.06 12.97 19.86
N ARG A 250 2.45 13.77 18.86
CA ARG A 250 1.52 14.53 18.05
C ARG A 250 0.60 13.66 17.21
N CYS A 251 1.07 12.52 16.69
CA CYS A 251 0.21 11.57 15.99
C CYS A 251 -1.00 11.16 16.84
N ILE A 252 -0.79 10.89 18.13
CA ILE A 252 -1.85 10.46 19.04
C ILE A 252 -2.67 11.65 19.55
N GLU A 253 -2.00 12.67 20.11
CA GLU A 253 -2.67 13.76 20.82
C GLU A 253 -3.37 14.75 19.86
N ASP A 254 -2.70 15.17 18.77
CA ASP A 254 -3.23 16.16 17.85
C ASP A 254 -4.14 15.49 16.80
N PHE A 255 -3.65 14.42 16.18
CA PHE A 255 -4.29 13.82 14.99
C PHE A 255 -5.14 12.59 15.30
N GLY A 256 -5.08 12.04 16.52
CA GLY A 256 -5.94 10.91 16.93
C GLY A 256 -5.67 9.63 16.16
N ALA A 257 -4.40 9.39 15.79
CA ALA A 257 -4.02 8.16 15.09
C ALA A 257 -4.21 6.93 16.00
N ASP A 258 -4.75 5.85 15.44
CA ASP A 258 -4.88 4.56 16.13
C ASP A 258 -3.51 3.90 16.31
N GLN A 259 -2.59 4.07 15.33
CA GLN A 259 -1.23 3.55 15.39
C GLN A 259 -0.21 4.54 14.84
N VAL A 260 1.00 4.50 15.41
CA VAL A 260 2.19 5.20 14.89
C VAL A 260 3.17 4.16 14.37
N VAL A 261 3.42 4.16 13.07
CA VAL A 261 4.29 3.18 12.42
C VAL A 261 5.66 3.81 12.17
N ILE A 262 6.68 3.32 12.87
CA ILE A 262 8.06 3.80 12.74
C ILE A 262 8.82 2.82 11.84
N LYS A 263 9.17 3.26 10.64
CA LYS A 263 9.85 2.43 9.62
C LYS A 263 11.31 2.89 9.47
N PRO A 264 12.29 1.98 9.44
CA PRO A 264 13.64 2.35 9.02
C PRO A 264 13.66 2.65 7.52
N LEU A 265 14.61 3.49 7.08
CA LEU A 265 14.88 3.65 5.66
C LEU A 265 15.65 2.41 5.17
N TYR A 266 15.07 1.66 4.26
CA TYR A 266 15.76 0.56 3.57
C TYR A 266 16.44 1.09 2.30
N HIS A 267 17.69 0.69 2.08
CA HIS A 267 18.48 1.00 0.87
C HIS A 267 18.49 -0.16 -0.12
#